data_42b4bdae7c644f8871cff1c09fdbc5a0
#
_entry.id   42b4bdae7c644f8871cff1c09fdbc5a0
#
_cell.length_a   1.000
_cell.length_b   1.000
_cell.length_c   1.000
_cell.angle_alpha   90.00
_cell.angle_beta   90.00
_cell.angle_gamma   90.00
#
_symmetry.space_group_name_H-M   'P 1'
#
loop_
_entity.id
_entity.type
_entity.pdbx_description
1 polymer ?
#
loop_
_entity_poly.entity_id
_entity_poly.type
_entity_poly.pdbx_seq_one_letter_code
_entity_poly.pdbx_strand_id
1 'polypeptide(L)'
;MRMPNLPLLLGHRGARASRSVPENTLASFDLALRHGCDGFEFDVRLAGADRAIVCHDPKVGRVTVSRASRRQLVHLPSLNDVLQRYAHRAFLNIELKVKGLETIVLDALREPEREFVVSSFIPDVVMELKARSGVVNVGIICEKRSQLAQWNKLPVEYVVAHESLIDEDLVQEIQAAGRRILAWTVNDKRSMVRLAGWGIDGVISDDTQLLVRTLRPSKVERVPAHYLNHRQRA
;
A
#
# COMPACT_ATOMS: atom_id res chain seq x y z
N MET A 1 -27.89 3.38 -7.76
CA MET A 1 -27.00 3.09 -6.61
C MET A 1 -25.84 2.25 -7.15
N ARG A 2 -24.61 2.78 -7.22
CA ARG A 2 -23.45 1.95 -7.55
C ARG A 2 -23.26 0.95 -6.40
N MET A 3 -23.12 -0.33 -6.73
CA MET A 3 -22.66 -1.33 -5.75
C MET A 3 -21.33 -0.81 -5.18
N PRO A 4 -21.14 -0.77 -3.86
CA PRO A 4 -19.85 -0.35 -3.31
C PRO A 4 -18.78 -1.28 -3.88
N ASN A 5 -17.80 -0.71 -4.60
CA ASN A 5 -16.62 -1.45 -4.99
C ASN A 5 -15.93 -1.91 -3.70
N LEU A 6 -15.61 -3.19 -3.60
CA LEU A 6 -14.81 -3.70 -2.49
C LEU A 6 -13.46 -2.96 -2.49
N PRO A 7 -12.97 -2.51 -1.33
CA PRO A 7 -11.68 -1.86 -1.26
C PRO A 7 -10.54 -2.80 -1.67
N LEU A 8 -9.46 -2.26 -2.21
CA LEU A 8 -8.20 -2.98 -2.38
C LEU A 8 -7.67 -3.41 -1.01
N LEU A 9 -7.27 -4.67 -0.89
CA LEU A 9 -6.65 -5.22 0.31
C LEU A 9 -5.15 -5.34 0.08
N LEU A 10 -4.35 -4.53 0.78
CA LEU A 10 -2.92 -4.42 0.55
C LEU A 10 -2.14 -4.79 1.81
N GLY A 11 -1.10 -5.62 1.65
CA GLY A 11 -0.17 -5.92 2.74
C GLY A 11 0.85 -4.79 2.90
N HIS A 12 1.00 -4.23 4.11
CA HIS A 12 2.02 -3.24 4.45
C HIS A 12 3.39 -3.91 4.48
N ARG A 13 4.30 -3.52 3.58
CA ARG A 13 5.60 -4.18 3.37
C ARG A 13 5.46 -5.69 3.16
N GLY A 14 4.35 -6.09 2.52
CA GLY A 14 3.89 -7.47 2.44
C GLY A 14 3.09 -7.92 3.67
N ALA A 15 3.33 -9.14 4.18
CA ALA A 15 2.66 -9.67 5.39
C ALA A 15 3.50 -9.36 6.64
N ARG A 16 3.61 -8.08 7.02
CA ARG A 16 4.52 -7.57 8.05
C ARG A 16 4.28 -8.16 9.44
N ALA A 17 3.05 -8.48 9.81
CA ALA A 17 2.75 -9.09 11.11
C ALA A 17 3.29 -10.53 11.24
N SER A 18 3.76 -11.15 10.16
CA SER A 18 4.37 -12.48 10.22
C SER A 18 5.72 -12.46 10.91
N ARG A 19 5.85 -13.19 12.03
CA ARG A 19 7.11 -13.30 12.75
C ARG A 19 8.17 -14.14 12.03
N SER A 20 7.76 -15.00 11.10
CA SER A 20 8.64 -15.95 10.39
C SER A 20 9.14 -15.42 9.05
N VAL A 21 8.58 -14.33 8.54
CA VAL A 21 8.90 -13.77 7.23
C VAL A 21 9.22 -12.28 7.38
N PRO A 22 10.46 -11.85 7.09
CA PRO A 22 10.83 -10.44 7.19
C PRO A 22 10.03 -9.56 6.24
N GLU A 23 9.66 -8.36 6.68
CA GLU A 23 9.02 -7.33 5.87
C GLU A 23 9.90 -6.92 4.67
N ASN A 24 9.30 -6.33 3.63
CA ASN A 24 10.03 -5.86 2.45
C ASN A 24 10.87 -6.94 1.74
N THR A 25 10.38 -8.18 1.75
CA THR A 25 10.99 -9.32 1.04
C THR A 25 10.02 -9.96 0.05
N LEU A 26 10.54 -10.60 -0.98
CA LEU A 26 9.71 -11.36 -1.94
C LEU A 26 8.84 -12.41 -1.22
N ALA A 27 9.37 -13.03 -0.16
CA ALA A 27 8.64 -14.00 0.65
C ALA A 27 7.44 -13.37 1.37
N SER A 28 7.60 -12.14 1.91
CA SER A 28 6.53 -11.38 2.55
C SER A 28 5.44 -10.97 1.55
N PHE A 29 5.83 -10.58 0.35
CA PHE A 29 4.90 -10.25 -0.74
C PHE A 29 4.10 -11.48 -1.21
N ASP A 30 4.79 -12.60 -1.44
CA ASP A 30 4.12 -13.87 -1.75
C ASP A 30 3.15 -14.30 -0.64
N LEU A 31 3.50 -14.07 0.63
CA LEU A 31 2.65 -14.41 1.76
C LEU A 31 1.38 -13.54 1.79
N ALA A 32 1.50 -12.22 1.56
CA ALA A 32 0.35 -11.33 1.47
C ALA A 32 -0.63 -11.77 0.36
N LEU A 33 -0.11 -12.10 -0.82
CA LEU A 33 -0.93 -12.60 -1.94
C LEU A 33 -1.55 -13.97 -1.63
N ARG A 34 -0.83 -14.89 -0.98
CA ARG A 34 -1.40 -16.18 -0.53
C ARG A 34 -2.51 -16.02 0.49
N HIS A 35 -2.47 -14.99 1.35
CA HIS A 35 -3.55 -14.67 2.26
C HIS A 35 -4.80 -14.13 1.55
N GLY A 36 -4.70 -13.75 0.27
CA GLY A 36 -5.80 -13.23 -0.54
C GLY A 36 -5.84 -11.72 -0.70
N CYS A 37 -4.74 -11.02 -0.39
CA CYS A 37 -4.61 -9.60 -0.71
C CYS A 37 -4.54 -9.39 -2.24
N ASP A 38 -5.03 -8.23 -2.70
CA ASP A 38 -4.95 -7.81 -4.10
C ASP A 38 -3.54 -7.39 -4.50
N GLY A 39 -2.74 -7.03 -3.50
CA GLY A 39 -1.39 -6.56 -3.68
C GLY A 39 -0.72 -6.21 -2.36
N PHE A 40 0.26 -5.34 -2.44
CA PHE A 40 1.03 -4.92 -1.28
C PHE A 40 1.66 -3.53 -1.49
N GLU A 41 1.99 -2.91 -0.38
CA GLU A 41 2.82 -1.73 -0.31
C GLU A 41 4.26 -2.14 0.03
N PHE A 42 5.25 -1.40 -0.47
CA PHE A 42 6.65 -1.59 -0.14
C PHE A 42 7.48 -0.32 -0.32
N ASP A 43 8.56 -0.25 0.44
CA ASP A 43 9.45 0.90 0.54
C ASP A 43 10.64 0.80 -0.41
N VAL A 44 10.95 1.89 -1.11
CA VAL A 44 12.11 1.96 -2.02
C VAL A 44 13.06 3.06 -1.58
N ARG A 45 14.36 2.72 -1.50
CA ARG A 45 15.46 3.66 -1.24
C ARG A 45 16.50 3.63 -2.32
N LEU A 46 17.16 4.78 -2.50
CA LEU A 46 18.31 4.92 -3.37
C LEU A 46 19.56 4.38 -2.67
N ALA A 47 20.24 3.40 -3.29
CA ALA A 47 21.51 2.87 -2.86
C ALA A 47 22.61 3.21 -3.88
N GLY A 48 23.62 3.94 -3.43
CA GLY A 48 24.57 4.57 -4.36
C GLY A 48 23.88 5.63 -5.22
N ALA A 49 24.28 5.76 -6.48
CA ALA A 49 23.76 6.76 -7.40
C ALA A 49 22.59 6.25 -8.28
N ASP A 50 22.42 4.93 -8.42
CA ASP A 50 21.67 4.34 -9.52
C ASP A 50 20.82 3.11 -9.18
N ARG A 51 20.71 2.73 -7.89
CA ARG A 51 20.00 1.50 -7.52
C ARG A 51 18.81 1.75 -6.61
N ALA A 52 17.64 1.33 -7.05
CA ALA A 52 16.41 1.29 -6.28
C ALA A 52 16.31 -0.04 -5.50
N ILE A 53 16.50 0.00 -4.19
CA ILE A 53 16.50 -1.16 -3.28
C ILE A 53 15.27 -1.12 -2.38
N VAL A 54 14.67 -2.29 -2.18
CA VAL A 54 13.50 -2.44 -1.30
C VAL A 54 13.94 -2.48 0.16
N CYS A 55 13.68 -1.39 0.87
CA CYS A 55 14.11 -1.22 2.26
C CYS A 55 13.42 -0.02 2.92
N HIS A 56 12.87 -0.19 4.12
CA HIS A 56 12.28 0.91 4.88
C HIS A 56 13.32 1.84 5.49
N ASP A 57 14.29 1.29 6.21
CA ASP A 57 15.21 2.08 7.02
C ASP A 57 16.39 2.65 6.21
N PRO A 58 16.92 3.81 6.58
CA PRO A 58 18.11 4.37 5.94
C PRO A 58 19.37 3.57 6.22
N LYS A 59 19.31 2.58 7.14
CA LYS A 59 20.38 1.67 7.49
C LYS A 59 19.90 0.23 7.56
N VAL A 60 20.71 -0.70 7.11
CA VAL A 60 20.53 -2.14 7.27
C VAL A 60 21.69 -2.65 8.13
N GLY A 61 21.40 -2.96 9.37
CA GLY A 61 22.43 -3.19 10.37
C GLY A 61 23.35 -1.98 10.53
N ARG A 62 24.65 -2.16 10.23
CA ARG A 62 25.65 -1.07 10.29
C ARG A 62 25.85 -0.35 8.94
N VAL A 63 25.17 -0.78 7.89
CA VAL A 63 25.37 -0.28 6.53
C VAL A 63 24.36 0.84 6.23
N THR A 64 24.85 2.03 5.88
CA THR A 64 24.00 3.13 5.38
C THR A 64 23.64 2.87 3.91
N VAL A 65 22.35 2.74 3.60
CA VAL A 65 21.84 2.34 2.28
C VAL A 65 22.36 3.24 1.17
N SER A 66 22.31 4.57 1.34
CA SER A 66 22.72 5.55 0.33
C SER A 66 24.22 5.49 -0.04
N ARG A 67 25.05 4.87 0.79
CA ARG A 67 26.51 4.73 0.57
C ARG A 67 26.94 3.29 0.33
N ALA A 68 25.99 2.36 0.34
CA ALA A 68 26.26 0.94 0.27
C ALA A 68 26.69 0.50 -1.12
N SER A 69 27.70 -0.34 -1.18
CA SER A 69 28.04 -1.08 -2.40
C SER A 69 26.98 -2.13 -2.74
N ARG A 70 26.96 -2.57 -4.00
CA ARG A 70 26.04 -3.64 -4.44
C ARG A 70 26.20 -4.92 -3.61
N ARG A 71 27.42 -5.27 -3.26
CA ARG A 71 27.74 -6.49 -2.50
C ARG A 71 27.17 -6.46 -1.08
N GLN A 72 27.11 -5.29 -0.44
CA GLN A 72 26.59 -5.15 0.93
C GLN A 72 25.06 -5.31 1.02
N LEU A 73 24.34 -5.05 -0.06
CA LEU A 73 22.86 -5.10 -0.10
C LEU A 73 22.34 -6.21 -1.01
N VAL A 74 23.18 -7.18 -1.41
CA VAL A 74 22.82 -8.27 -2.34
C VAL A 74 21.66 -9.15 -1.84
N HIS A 75 21.42 -9.15 -0.52
CA HIS A 75 20.34 -9.91 0.13
C HIS A 75 18.99 -9.20 0.14
N LEU A 76 18.94 -7.92 -0.26
CA LEU A 76 17.69 -7.16 -0.38
C LEU A 76 17.18 -7.21 -1.82
N PRO A 77 15.86 -7.30 -2.03
CA PRO A 77 15.28 -7.18 -3.37
C PRO A 77 15.55 -5.78 -3.94
N SER A 78 15.73 -5.71 -5.25
CA SER A 78 15.65 -4.45 -5.99
C SER A 78 14.20 -4.17 -6.42
N LEU A 79 13.93 -2.92 -6.83
CA LEU A 79 12.66 -2.57 -7.47
C LEU A 79 12.37 -3.48 -8.69
N ASN A 80 13.39 -3.74 -9.51
CA ASN A 80 13.25 -4.59 -10.71
C ASN A 80 12.86 -6.03 -10.35
N ASP A 81 13.41 -6.61 -9.26
CA ASP A 81 13.03 -7.95 -8.80
C ASP A 81 11.53 -8.01 -8.44
N VAL A 82 11.02 -6.95 -7.79
CA VAL A 82 9.61 -6.85 -7.44
C VAL A 82 8.74 -6.68 -8.68
N LEU A 83 9.08 -5.75 -9.57
CA LEU A 83 8.30 -5.49 -10.78
C LEU A 83 8.25 -6.72 -11.67
N GLN A 84 9.39 -7.37 -11.95
CA GLN A 84 9.47 -8.56 -12.76
C GLN A 84 8.57 -9.70 -12.23
N ARG A 85 8.48 -9.83 -10.89
CA ARG A 85 7.73 -10.92 -10.26
C ARG A 85 6.25 -10.62 -10.09
N TYR A 86 5.85 -9.35 -9.89
CA TYR A 86 4.50 -9.01 -9.41
C TYR A 86 3.72 -8.03 -10.27
N ALA A 87 4.36 -7.24 -11.16
CA ALA A 87 3.67 -6.18 -11.91
C ALA A 87 2.49 -6.70 -12.74
N HIS A 88 2.52 -7.95 -13.20
CA HIS A 88 1.46 -8.58 -13.99
C HIS A 88 0.31 -9.19 -13.17
N ARG A 89 0.43 -9.31 -11.83
CA ARG A 89 -0.53 -10.08 -11.00
C ARG A 89 -0.98 -9.44 -9.71
N ALA A 90 -0.40 -8.32 -9.31
CA ALA A 90 -0.72 -7.65 -8.05
C ALA A 90 -0.82 -6.14 -8.23
N PHE A 91 -1.65 -5.48 -7.40
CA PHE A 91 -1.60 -4.04 -7.23
C PHE A 91 -0.36 -3.67 -6.40
N LEU A 92 0.43 -2.70 -6.86
CA LEU A 92 1.65 -2.28 -6.19
C LEU A 92 1.52 -0.83 -5.70
N ASN A 93 1.69 -0.60 -4.39
CA ASN A 93 1.94 0.72 -3.85
C ASN A 93 3.44 0.86 -3.55
N ILE A 94 4.13 1.66 -4.36
CA ILE A 94 5.59 1.81 -4.35
C ILE A 94 5.92 3.10 -3.60
N GLU A 95 6.33 3.02 -2.33
CA GLU A 95 6.70 4.21 -1.56
C GLU A 95 8.16 4.62 -1.85
N LEU A 96 8.36 5.84 -2.34
CA LEU A 96 9.69 6.45 -2.48
C LEU A 96 10.07 7.19 -1.21
N LYS A 97 11.05 6.65 -0.48
CA LYS A 97 11.51 7.20 0.81
C LYS A 97 12.45 8.40 0.67
N VAL A 98 12.99 8.64 -0.52
CA VAL A 98 14.00 9.67 -0.78
C VAL A 98 13.85 10.24 -2.18
N LYS A 99 14.37 11.45 -2.40
CA LYS A 99 14.54 12.05 -3.73
C LYS A 99 15.63 11.32 -4.53
N GLY A 100 15.61 11.48 -5.86
CA GLY A 100 16.60 10.94 -6.79
C GLY A 100 16.26 9.53 -7.31
N LEU A 101 15.10 8.98 -6.94
CA LEU A 101 14.58 7.74 -7.46
C LEU A 101 13.68 7.91 -8.70
N GLU A 102 13.25 9.12 -8.99
CA GLU A 102 12.18 9.43 -9.93
C GLU A 102 12.49 8.90 -11.33
N THR A 103 13.71 9.15 -11.86
CA THR A 103 14.13 8.63 -13.16
C THR A 103 14.17 7.12 -13.19
N ILE A 104 14.77 6.50 -12.17
CA ILE A 104 14.93 5.03 -12.10
C ILE A 104 13.56 4.34 -12.08
N VAL A 105 12.62 4.91 -11.31
CA VAL A 105 11.27 4.36 -11.17
C VAL A 105 10.46 4.56 -12.45
N LEU A 106 10.51 5.74 -13.06
CA LEU A 106 9.82 6.00 -14.33
C LEU A 106 10.35 5.12 -15.47
N ASP A 107 11.66 4.91 -15.52
CA ASP A 107 12.27 4.01 -16.51
C ASP A 107 11.84 2.55 -16.31
N ALA A 108 11.71 2.10 -15.05
CA ALA A 108 11.26 0.76 -14.73
C ALA A 108 9.75 0.55 -14.98
N LEU A 109 8.94 1.61 -14.98
CA LEU A 109 7.49 1.58 -15.14
C LEU A 109 6.99 2.07 -16.51
N ARG A 110 7.83 2.08 -17.55
CA ARG A 110 7.45 2.60 -18.89
C ARG A 110 6.27 1.87 -19.53
N GLU A 111 6.14 0.58 -19.28
CA GLU A 111 5.07 -0.27 -19.81
C GLU A 111 4.40 -1.05 -18.67
N PRO A 112 3.52 -0.40 -17.90
CA PRO A 112 2.87 -1.07 -16.78
C PRO A 112 1.82 -2.05 -17.27
N GLU A 113 1.92 -3.32 -16.85
CA GLU A 113 0.94 -4.36 -17.18
C GLU A 113 -0.35 -4.27 -16.34
N ARG A 114 -0.29 -3.63 -15.17
CA ARG A 114 -1.42 -3.45 -14.25
C ARG A 114 -1.38 -2.10 -13.54
N GLU A 115 -2.47 -1.83 -12.83
CA GLU A 115 -2.59 -0.63 -12.01
C GLU A 115 -1.64 -0.66 -10.81
N PHE A 116 -0.93 0.44 -10.61
CA PHE A 116 -0.04 0.68 -9.48
C PHE A 116 -0.10 2.16 -9.07
N VAL A 117 0.45 2.48 -7.92
CA VAL A 117 0.69 3.86 -7.49
C VAL A 117 2.12 4.01 -6.99
N VAL A 118 2.77 5.09 -7.38
CA VAL A 118 4.05 5.52 -6.79
C VAL A 118 3.74 6.60 -5.77
N SER A 119 4.02 6.35 -4.51
CA SER A 119 3.66 7.23 -3.40
C SER A 119 4.89 7.77 -2.66
N SER A 120 4.74 8.91 -2.01
CA SER A 120 5.80 9.47 -1.16
C SER A 120 5.22 10.42 -0.12
N PHE A 121 5.94 10.56 1.03
CA PHE A 121 5.73 11.63 1.99
C PHE A 121 6.29 12.99 1.52
N ILE A 122 7.11 12.99 0.45
CA ILE A 122 7.86 14.14 -0.01
C ILE A 122 7.12 14.79 -1.19
N PRO A 123 6.48 15.97 -1.02
CA PRO A 123 5.72 16.62 -2.09
C PRO A 123 6.54 16.87 -3.36
N ASP A 124 7.82 17.20 -3.23
CA ASP A 124 8.69 17.44 -4.40
C ASP A 124 8.87 16.18 -5.27
N VAL A 125 8.95 14.98 -4.66
CA VAL A 125 8.99 13.71 -5.39
C VAL A 125 7.71 13.51 -6.20
N VAL A 126 6.56 13.79 -5.56
CA VAL A 126 5.23 13.72 -6.20
C VAL A 126 5.15 14.67 -7.39
N MET A 127 5.56 15.92 -7.19
CA MET A 127 5.56 16.95 -8.25
C MET A 127 6.47 16.55 -9.42
N GLU A 128 7.68 16.08 -9.14
CA GLU A 128 8.64 15.68 -10.17
C GLU A 128 8.16 14.47 -10.98
N LEU A 129 7.62 13.44 -10.33
CA LEU A 129 7.02 12.29 -11.02
C LEU A 129 5.93 12.72 -12.00
N LYS A 130 5.01 13.59 -11.57
CA LYS A 130 3.92 14.08 -12.44
C LYS A 130 4.38 15.00 -13.55
N ALA A 131 5.39 15.85 -13.30
CA ALA A 131 5.97 16.71 -14.32
C ALA A 131 6.62 15.90 -15.47
N ARG A 132 7.10 14.67 -15.18
CA ARG A 132 7.85 13.82 -16.12
C ARG A 132 7.01 12.69 -16.72
N SER A 133 5.88 12.34 -16.12
CA SER A 133 5.03 11.25 -16.61
C SER A 133 3.54 11.56 -16.44
N GLY A 134 2.80 11.52 -17.54
CA GLY A 134 1.34 11.61 -17.53
C GLY A 134 0.62 10.28 -17.28
N VAL A 135 1.34 9.16 -17.34
CA VAL A 135 0.73 7.81 -17.25
C VAL A 135 0.91 7.14 -15.89
N VAL A 136 1.90 7.57 -15.10
CA VAL A 136 2.14 7.02 -13.76
C VAL A 136 1.15 7.61 -12.76
N ASN A 137 0.38 6.76 -12.07
CA ASN A 137 -0.43 7.19 -10.94
C ASN A 137 0.48 7.54 -9.77
N VAL A 138 0.29 8.73 -9.21
CA VAL A 138 1.10 9.23 -8.10
C VAL A 138 0.25 9.46 -6.86
N GLY A 139 0.81 9.17 -5.68
CA GLY A 139 0.14 9.32 -4.39
C GLY A 139 0.94 10.19 -3.41
N ILE A 140 0.24 11.01 -2.64
CA ILE A 140 0.83 11.69 -1.47
C ILE A 140 0.51 10.91 -0.21
N ILE A 141 1.53 10.62 0.61
CA ILE A 141 1.35 9.95 1.89
C ILE A 141 1.22 11.01 2.99
N CYS A 142 0.20 10.86 3.83
CA CYS A 142 -0.12 11.80 4.90
C CYS A 142 -0.23 11.08 6.24
N GLU A 143 0.58 11.50 7.23
CA GLU A 143 0.54 11.02 8.62
C GLU A 143 -0.01 12.10 9.56
N LYS A 144 0.01 13.36 9.13
CA LYS A 144 -0.41 14.51 9.93
C LYS A 144 -1.45 15.35 9.20
N ARG A 145 -2.33 16.03 9.96
CA ARG A 145 -3.34 16.94 9.39
C ARG A 145 -2.74 18.04 8.50
N SER A 146 -1.55 18.55 8.85
CA SER A 146 -0.85 19.57 8.04
C SER A 146 -0.40 19.06 6.67
N GLN A 147 -0.06 17.78 6.55
CA GLN A 147 0.25 17.15 5.27
C GLN A 147 -1.04 16.90 4.48
N LEU A 148 -2.05 16.33 5.16
CA LEU A 148 -3.35 16.07 4.56
C LEU A 148 -3.99 17.34 3.98
N ALA A 149 -3.90 18.48 4.67
CA ALA A 149 -4.48 19.76 4.20
C ALA A 149 -3.90 20.27 2.85
N GLN A 150 -2.89 19.61 2.30
CA GLN A 150 -2.26 20.00 1.03
C GLN A 150 -2.60 19.07 -0.15
N TRP A 151 -3.34 17.98 0.09
CA TRP A 151 -3.59 16.98 -0.94
C TRP A 151 -4.21 17.56 -2.23
N ASN A 152 -5.12 18.53 -2.10
CA ASN A 152 -5.84 19.15 -3.22
C ASN A 152 -4.97 20.11 -4.05
N LYS A 153 -3.80 20.51 -3.53
CA LYS A 153 -2.83 21.37 -4.22
C LYS A 153 -1.81 20.57 -5.04
N LEU A 154 -1.78 19.25 -4.86
CA LEU A 154 -0.85 18.35 -5.52
C LEU A 154 -1.51 17.61 -6.68
N PRO A 155 -0.81 17.36 -7.78
CA PRO A 155 -1.34 16.65 -8.95
C PRO A 155 -1.30 15.12 -8.73
N VAL A 156 -2.05 14.62 -7.74
CA VAL A 156 -2.05 13.21 -7.34
C VAL A 156 -3.35 12.51 -7.74
N GLU A 157 -3.28 11.24 -8.07
CA GLU A 157 -4.42 10.35 -8.23
C GLU A 157 -4.83 9.68 -6.92
N TYR A 158 -3.86 9.54 -5.98
CA TYR A 158 -4.10 8.85 -4.71
C TYR A 158 -3.73 9.73 -3.52
N VAL A 159 -4.55 9.66 -2.47
CA VAL A 159 -4.21 10.14 -1.13
C VAL A 159 -4.04 8.92 -0.24
N VAL A 160 -2.85 8.71 0.29
CA VAL A 160 -2.51 7.58 1.16
C VAL A 160 -2.44 8.11 2.59
N ALA A 161 -3.54 8.06 3.32
CA ALA A 161 -3.67 8.74 4.62
C ALA A 161 -3.59 7.77 5.79
N HIS A 162 -2.95 8.21 6.88
CA HIS A 162 -3.01 7.48 8.16
C HIS A 162 -4.45 7.36 8.63
N GLU A 163 -4.87 6.20 9.12
CA GLU A 163 -6.25 5.89 9.47
C GLU A 163 -6.89 6.88 10.45
N SER A 164 -6.10 7.45 11.36
CA SER A 164 -6.58 8.43 12.34
C SER A 164 -6.96 9.79 11.75
N LEU A 165 -6.60 10.06 10.50
CA LEU A 165 -6.93 11.29 9.79
C LEU A 165 -8.21 11.16 8.97
N ILE A 166 -8.73 9.94 8.79
CA ILE A 166 -9.81 9.64 7.87
C ILE A 166 -11.15 9.64 8.62
N ASP A 167 -12.09 10.39 8.09
CA ASP A 167 -13.51 10.33 8.40
C ASP A 167 -14.31 10.14 7.09
N GLU A 168 -15.61 9.97 7.20
CA GLU A 168 -16.49 9.73 6.05
C GLU A 168 -16.53 10.93 5.10
N ASP A 169 -16.54 12.15 5.65
CA ASP A 169 -16.58 13.38 4.86
C ASP A 169 -15.32 13.52 4.00
N LEU A 170 -14.14 13.21 4.56
CA LEU A 170 -12.88 13.22 3.82
C LEU A 170 -12.86 12.19 2.68
N VAL A 171 -13.39 11.00 2.90
CA VAL A 171 -13.50 9.97 1.83
C VAL A 171 -14.34 10.52 0.68
N GLN A 172 -15.49 11.10 0.99
CA GLN A 172 -16.40 11.68 -0.01
C GLN A 172 -15.76 12.87 -0.73
N GLU A 173 -15.07 13.76 -0.01
CA GLU A 173 -14.37 14.92 -0.57
C GLU A 173 -13.31 14.51 -1.60
N ILE A 174 -12.44 13.56 -1.24
CA ILE A 174 -11.37 13.08 -2.11
C ILE A 174 -11.95 12.39 -3.36
N GLN A 175 -12.96 11.55 -3.17
CA GLN A 175 -13.62 10.84 -4.29
C GLN A 175 -14.42 11.78 -5.20
N ALA A 176 -15.08 12.80 -4.64
CA ALA A 176 -15.76 13.83 -5.42
C ALA A 176 -14.80 14.65 -6.29
N ALA A 177 -13.54 14.79 -5.85
CA ALA A 177 -12.46 15.39 -6.66
C ALA A 177 -11.85 14.43 -7.70
N GLY A 178 -12.44 13.24 -7.90
CA GLY A 178 -11.98 12.22 -8.85
C GLY A 178 -10.69 11.50 -8.43
N ARG A 179 -10.36 11.53 -7.15
CA ARG A 179 -9.16 10.89 -6.60
C ARG A 179 -9.52 9.69 -5.76
N ARG A 180 -8.55 8.83 -5.47
CA ARG A 180 -8.70 7.64 -4.63
C ARG A 180 -8.04 7.84 -3.28
N ILE A 181 -8.57 7.19 -2.24
CA ILE A 181 -8.02 7.23 -0.90
C ILE A 181 -7.67 5.82 -0.40
N LEU A 182 -6.42 5.64 0.05
CA LEU A 182 -5.95 4.43 0.73
C LEU A 182 -5.70 4.76 2.20
N ALA A 183 -6.15 3.87 3.10
CA ALA A 183 -5.86 3.99 4.54
C ALA A 183 -4.66 3.14 4.95
N TRP A 184 -3.75 3.68 5.78
CA TRP A 184 -2.61 2.99 6.40
C TRP A 184 -2.41 3.44 7.85
N THR A 185 -1.88 2.67 8.76
CA THR A 185 -1.82 1.23 8.75
C THR A 185 -2.97 0.73 9.60
N VAL A 186 -3.87 -0.03 9.02
CA VAL A 186 -5.13 -0.43 9.67
C VAL A 186 -4.98 -1.86 10.17
N ASN A 187 -4.88 -2.03 11.49
CA ASN A 187 -4.54 -3.32 12.10
C ASN A 187 -5.63 -3.89 13.01
N ASP A 188 -6.81 -3.27 13.07
CA ASP A 188 -7.93 -3.77 13.86
C ASP A 188 -9.20 -3.91 13.03
N LYS A 189 -9.99 -4.93 13.38
CA LYS A 189 -11.23 -5.29 12.68
C LYS A 189 -12.26 -4.15 12.63
N ARG A 190 -12.37 -3.37 13.73
CA ARG A 190 -13.37 -2.29 13.84
C ARG A 190 -13.07 -1.16 12.85
N SER A 191 -11.81 -0.73 12.78
CA SER A 191 -11.34 0.27 11.82
C SER A 191 -11.49 -0.22 10.37
N MET A 192 -11.13 -1.50 10.09
CA MET A 192 -11.32 -2.09 8.75
C MET A 192 -12.78 -2.02 8.29
N VAL A 193 -13.72 -2.45 9.13
CA VAL A 193 -15.16 -2.44 8.81
C VAL A 193 -15.67 -1.02 8.66
N ARG A 194 -15.28 -0.10 9.54
CA ARG A 194 -15.68 1.31 9.50
C ARG A 194 -15.24 1.98 8.20
N LEU A 195 -13.96 1.86 7.84
CA LEU A 195 -13.40 2.45 6.63
C LEU A 195 -14.03 1.86 5.36
N ALA A 196 -14.24 0.54 5.31
CA ALA A 196 -14.95 -0.11 4.21
C ALA A 196 -16.41 0.37 4.11
N GLY A 197 -17.08 0.62 5.25
CA GLY A 197 -18.43 1.19 5.31
C GLY A 197 -18.51 2.61 4.74
N TRP A 198 -17.46 3.40 4.86
CA TRP A 198 -17.33 4.73 4.24
C TRP A 198 -16.97 4.70 2.76
N GLY A 199 -16.73 3.50 2.20
CA GLY A 199 -16.45 3.33 0.76
C GLY A 199 -15.00 3.66 0.37
N ILE A 200 -14.03 3.48 1.29
CA ILE A 200 -12.61 3.71 1.00
C ILE A 200 -12.12 2.85 -0.17
N ASP A 201 -11.19 3.36 -0.98
CA ASP A 201 -10.70 2.66 -2.18
C ASP A 201 -9.70 1.54 -1.86
N GLY A 202 -9.01 1.60 -0.71
CA GLY A 202 -8.13 0.53 -0.28
C GLY A 202 -7.66 0.63 1.17
N VAL A 203 -7.25 -0.50 1.72
CA VAL A 203 -6.76 -0.66 3.09
C VAL A 203 -5.41 -1.35 3.08
N ILE A 204 -4.42 -0.72 3.71
CA ILE A 204 -3.06 -1.22 3.91
C ILE A 204 -2.93 -1.70 5.35
N SER A 205 -2.56 -2.97 5.56
CA SER A 205 -2.48 -3.59 6.89
C SER A 205 -1.22 -4.44 7.07
N ASP A 206 -0.69 -4.46 8.30
CA ASP A 206 0.35 -5.39 8.71
C ASP A 206 -0.19 -6.83 8.78
N ASP A 207 -1.42 -6.99 9.28
CA ASP A 207 -2.09 -8.30 9.43
C ASP A 207 -2.99 -8.61 8.23
N THR A 208 -2.37 -9.15 7.20
CA THR A 208 -3.03 -9.52 5.95
C THR A 208 -4.08 -10.63 6.12
N GLN A 209 -3.91 -11.53 7.10
CA GLN A 209 -4.93 -12.56 7.38
C GLN A 209 -6.17 -11.95 8.01
N LEU A 210 -6.00 -11.08 9.03
CA LEU A 210 -7.10 -10.36 9.65
C LEU A 210 -7.82 -9.50 8.61
N LEU A 211 -7.08 -8.77 7.78
CA LEU A 211 -7.62 -7.91 6.72
C LEU A 211 -8.55 -8.69 5.78
N VAL A 212 -8.06 -9.79 5.21
CA VAL A 212 -8.83 -10.60 4.25
C VAL A 212 -10.02 -11.27 4.92
N ARG A 213 -9.86 -11.89 6.11
CA ARG A 213 -10.97 -12.48 6.85
C ARG A 213 -12.07 -11.49 7.22
N THR A 214 -11.68 -10.23 7.48
CA THR A 214 -12.63 -9.17 7.86
C THR A 214 -13.41 -8.65 6.67
N LEU A 215 -12.75 -8.34 5.56
CA LEU A 215 -13.37 -7.62 4.44
C LEU A 215 -13.77 -8.53 3.27
N ARG A 216 -13.26 -9.78 3.22
CA ARG A 216 -13.64 -10.82 2.25
C ARG A 216 -13.90 -12.16 2.91
N PRO A 217 -14.85 -12.24 3.87
CA PRO A 217 -15.16 -13.51 4.51
C PRO A 217 -15.59 -14.53 3.46
N SER A 218 -15.01 -15.73 3.51
CA SER A 218 -15.45 -16.85 2.67
C SER A 218 -16.94 -17.13 2.90
N LYS A 219 -17.68 -17.55 1.86
CA LYS A 219 -19.13 -17.85 1.95
C LYS A 219 -19.49 -18.87 3.04
N VAL A 220 -18.52 -19.65 3.51
CA VAL A 220 -18.69 -20.68 4.55
C VAL A 220 -18.84 -20.08 5.97
N GLU A 221 -18.34 -18.89 6.23
CA GLU A 221 -18.45 -18.23 7.54
C GLU A 221 -19.74 -17.42 7.75
N ARG A 222 -20.61 -17.33 6.75
CA ARG A 222 -21.94 -16.72 6.87
C ARG A 222 -22.96 -17.73 7.37
N VAL A 223 -22.79 -18.28 8.57
CA VAL A 223 -23.87 -18.99 9.27
C VAL A 223 -24.86 -17.91 9.73
N PRO A 224 -26.11 -17.91 9.24
CA PRO A 224 -27.10 -16.94 9.72
C PRO A 224 -27.35 -17.16 11.21
N ALA A 225 -27.45 -16.08 11.96
CA ALA A 225 -27.71 -16.07 13.41
C ALA A 225 -29.06 -16.75 13.84
N HIS A 226 -29.78 -17.35 12.93
CA HIS A 226 -31.06 -18.01 13.18
C HIS A 226 -30.98 -19.46 13.70
N TYR A 227 -29.79 -20.06 13.77
CA TYR A 227 -29.69 -21.46 14.25
C TYR A 227 -29.40 -21.61 15.74
N LEU A 228 -29.32 -20.51 16.52
CA LEU A 228 -29.04 -20.59 17.98
C LEU A 228 -30.30 -20.56 18.88
N ASN A 229 -31.52 -20.55 18.34
CA ASN A 229 -32.75 -20.42 19.15
C ASN A 229 -33.65 -21.66 19.20
N HIS A 230 -33.12 -22.87 19.02
CA HIS A 230 -33.92 -24.08 19.22
C HIS A 230 -33.23 -25.14 20.12
N ARG A 231 -32.82 -24.75 21.32
CA ARG A 231 -32.63 -25.71 22.42
C ARG A 231 -32.85 -25.02 23.77
N GLN A 232 -34.12 -24.66 24.05
CA GLN A 232 -34.65 -24.53 25.40
C GLN A 232 -36.18 -24.60 25.29
N ARG A 233 -36.70 -25.80 25.24
CA ARG A 233 -38.03 -26.20 25.72
C ARG A 233 -38.24 -27.71 25.43
N ALA A 234 -37.85 -28.53 26.35
CA ALA A 234 -38.48 -29.81 26.74
C ALA A 234 -37.83 -30.26 28.05
#